data_162c0796832c17af27c2d24570bf8475
#
_entry.id   162c0796832c17af27c2d24570bf8475
#
_cell.length_a   1.000
_cell.length_b   1.000
_cell.length_c   1.000
_cell.angle_alpha   90.00
_cell.angle_beta   90.00
_cell.angle_gamma   90.00
#
_symmetry.space_group_name_H-M   'P 1'
#
loop_
_entity.id
_entity.type
_entity.pdbx_description
1 polymer ?
#
loop_
_entity_poly.entity_id
_entity_poly.type
_entity_poly.pdbx_seq_one_letter_code
_entity_poly.pdbx_strand_id
1 'polypeptide(L)' 'MIMQNNTIKLPESLINKLINLPESGMGYQIVKVILRNGKILKQHKVFNSELLMLEENELIRAIDIANIELESY' A
#
# COMPACT_ATOMS: atom_id res chain seq x y z
N MET A 1 -23.35 -11.74 -4.03
CA MET A 1 -22.46 -10.63 -4.25
C MET A 1 -21.05 -10.93 -3.77
N ILE A 2 -20.11 -10.77 -4.61
CA ILE A 2 -18.75 -11.12 -4.27
C ILE A 2 -18.00 -9.86 -3.89
N MET A 3 -17.36 -9.92 -2.73
CA MET A 3 -16.48 -8.85 -2.31
C MET A 3 -15.14 -9.01 -3.02
N GLN A 4 -14.81 -8.02 -3.79
CA GLN A 4 -13.51 -8.01 -4.45
C GLN A 4 -12.52 -7.30 -3.56
N ASN A 5 -11.51 -8.03 -3.13
CA ASN A 5 -10.39 -7.39 -2.45
C ASN A 5 -9.37 -7.02 -3.50
N ASN A 6 -9.35 -5.75 -3.83
CA ASN A 6 -8.36 -5.26 -4.78
C ASN A 6 -7.06 -5.06 -4.05
N THR A 7 -6.32 -6.15 -3.91
CA THR A 7 -5.01 -6.07 -3.28
C THR A 7 -3.94 -6.41 -4.30
N ILE A 8 -2.80 -5.76 -4.16
CA ILE A 8 -1.64 -6.09 -4.96
C ILE A 8 -0.45 -6.32 -4.03
N LYS A 9 0.42 -7.24 -4.42
CA LYS A 9 1.63 -7.48 -3.66
C LYS A 9 2.66 -6.41 -4.03
N LEU A 10 3.25 -5.82 -3.01
CA LEU A 10 4.23 -4.77 -3.19
C LEU A 10 5.56 -5.32 -3.70
N PRO A 11 6.37 -4.48 -4.38
CA PRO A 11 7.73 -4.86 -4.72
C PRO A 11 8.54 -5.17 -3.46
N GLU A 12 9.51 -6.08 -3.61
CA GLU A 12 10.31 -6.54 -2.47
C GLU A 12 10.98 -5.40 -1.73
N SER A 13 11.49 -4.40 -2.45
CA SER A 13 12.17 -3.29 -1.78
C SER A 13 11.24 -2.54 -0.85
N LEU A 14 9.97 -2.41 -1.21
CA LEU A 14 9.00 -1.72 -0.38
C LEU A 14 8.52 -2.60 0.77
N ILE A 15 8.41 -3.90 0.54
CA ILE A 15 8.11 -4.84 1.62
C ILE A 15 9.21 -4.75 2.68
N ASN A 16 10.47 -4.77 2.26
CA ASN A 16 11.59 -4.69 3.19
C ASN A 16 11.58 -3.39 3.97
N LYS A 17 11.18 -2.30 3.33
CA LYS A 17 11.06 -1.03 4.01
C LYS A 17 9.97 -1.07 5.09
N LEU A 18 8.80 -1.61 4.75
CA LEU A 18 7.67 -1.60 5.65
C LEU A 18 7.85 -2.56 6.83
N ILE A 19 8.52 -3.67 6.63
CA ILE A 19 8.77 -4.64 7.70
C ILE A 19 9.48 -3.98 8.89
N ASN A 20 10.30 -2.98 8.63
CA ASN A 20 11.07 -2.30 9.66
C ASN A 20 10.35 -1.10 10.27
N LEU A 21 9.10 -0.86 9.87
CA LEU A 21 8.33 0.28 10.35
C LEU A 21 7.19 -0.22 11.25
N PRO A 22 6.73 0.61 12.19
CA PRO A 22 5.68 0.18 13.11
C PRO A 22 4.34 0.01 12.40
N GLU A 23 3.51 -0.88 12.95
CA GLU A 23 2.15 -1.04 12.46
C GLU A 23 1.26 0.10 12.96
N SER A 24 0.28 0.45 12.12
CA SER A 24 -0.73 1.44 12.50
C SER A 24 -1.84 0.80 13.32
N GLY A 25 -2.03 -0.49 13.12
CA GLY A 25 -2.99 -1.29 13.86
C GLY A 25 -2.53 -2.72 13.79
N MET A 26 -3.39 -3.64 14.24
CA MET A 26 -3.01 -5.04 14.30
C MET A 26 -2.95 -5.65 12.91
N GLY A 27 -1.74 -5.90 12.43
CA GLY A 27 -1.51 -6.55 11.15
C GLY A 27 -1.57 -5.63 9.94
N TYR A 28 -1.65 -4.31 10.13
CA TYR A 28 -1.69 -3.41 9.00
C TYR A 28 -0.98 -2.09 9.28
N GLN A 29 -0.62 -1.42 8.20
CA GLN A 29 -0.04 -0.07 8.25
C GLN A 29 -0.88 0.84 7.37
N ILE A 30 -1.04 2.10 7.81
CA ILE A 30 -1.67 3.13 6.98
C ILE A 30 -0.57 3.88 6.27
N VAL A 31 -0.69 3.98 4.96
CA VAL A 31 0.39 4.51 4.14
C VAL A 31 -0.15 5.50 3.11
N LYS A 32 0.76 6.31 2.59
CA LYS A 32 0.51 7.00 1.33
C LYS A 32 1.40 6.36 0.28
N VAL A 33 0.83 6.18 -0.89
CA VAL A 33 1.50 5.53 -2.02
C VAL A 33 1.87 6.60 -3.03
N ILE A 34 3.15 6.66 -3.37
CA ILE A 34 3.64 7.64 -4.33
C ILE A 34 3.88 6.90 -5.64
N LEU A 35 3.14 7.29 -6.66
CA LEU A 35 3.24 6.65 -7.96
C LEU A 35 4.32 7.30 -8.81
N ARG A 36 4.81 6.55 -9.79
CA ARG A 36 5.87 7.04 -10.67
C ARG A 36 5.47 8.25 -11.49
N ASN A 37 4.17 8.41 -11.73
CA ASN A 37 3.67 9.59 -12.44
C ASN A 37 3.49 10.81 -11.54
N GLY A 38 3.85 10.69 -10.26
CA GLY A 38 3.75 11.80 -9.31
C GLY A 38 2.45 11.83 -8.51
N LYS A 39 1.49 10.99 -8.86
CA LYS A 39 0.22 10.94 -8.14
C LYS A 39 0.44 10.32 -6.78
N ILE A 40 -0.29 10.79 -5.78
CA ILE A 40 -0.20 10.29 -4.41
C ILE A 40 -1.56 9.75 -3.99
N LEU A 41 -1.56 8.51 -3.49
CA LEU A 41 -2.76 7.88 -2.94
C LEU A 41 -2.61 7.87 -1.44
N LYS A 42 -3.52 8.57 -0.74
CA LYS A 42 -3.44 8.72 0.71
C LYS A 42 -4.30 7.72 1.44
N GLN A 43 -3.92 7.43 2.68
CA GLN A 43 -4.75 6.66 3.62
C GLN A 43 -5.09 5.28 3.07
N HIS A 44 -4.10 4.58 2.55
CA HIS A 44 -4.28 3.21 2.08
C HIS A 44 -3.73 2.24 3.12
N LYS A 45 -4.29 1.04 3.17
CA LYS A 45 -3.84 0.00 4.09
C LYS A 45 -2.91 -0.97 3.40
N VAL A 46 -1.86 -1.36 4.13
CA VAL A 46 -0.99 -2.45 3.71
C VAL A 46 -1.06 -3.53 4.78
N PHE A 47 -1.44 -4.73 4.39
CA PHE A 47 -1.55 -5.85 5.31
C PHE A 47 -0.26 -6.67 5.28
N ASN A 48 0.20 -7.05 6.46
CA ASN A 48 1.38 -7.91 6.62
C ASN A 48 2.61 -7.35 5.91
N SER A 49 2.69 -6.03 5.79
CA SER A 49 3.79 -5.32 5.14
C SER A 49 3.94 -5.64 3.66
N GLU A 50 3.01 -6.38 3.06
CA GLU A 50 3.19 -6.79 1.67
C GLU A 50 1.97 -6.59 0.77
N LEU A 51 0.76 -6.56 1.32
CA LEU A 51 -0.45 -6.49 0.50
C LEU A 51 -1.08 -5.11 0.60
N LEU A 52 -0.99 -4.36 -0.48
CA LEU A 52 -1.60 -3.03 -0.56
C LEU A 52 -3.04 -3.17 -1.01
N MET A 53 -3.96 -2.62 -0.21
CA MET A 53 -5.37 -2.62 -0.56
C MET A 53 -5.69 -1.40 -1.40
N LEU A 54 -6.26 -1.63 -2.58
CA LEU A 54 -6.66 -0.58 -3.50
C LEU A 54 -8.15 -0.32 -3.38
N GLU A 55 -8.55 0.87 -3.75
CA GLU A 55 -9.96 1.19 -3.83
C GLU A 55 -10.53 0.68 -5.13
N GLU A 56 -11.87 0.67 -5.20
CA GLU A 56 -12.58 -0.04 -6.25
C GLU A 56 -12.19 0.41 -7.66
N ASN A 57 -11.92 1.69 -7.82
CA ASN A 57 -11.63 2.24 -9.14
C ASN A 57 -10.15 2.51 -9.37
N GLU A 58 -9.29 2.01 -8.50
CA GLU A 58 -7.86 2.20 -8.67
C GLU A 58 -7.30 1.03 -9.45
N LEU A 59 -6.59 1.35 -10.53
CA LEU A 59 -6.06 0.34 -11.44
C LEU A 59 -4.56 0.53 -11.58
N ILE A 60 -3.84 0.31 -10.50
CA ILE A 60 -2.37 0.41 -10.53
C ILE A 60 -1.76 -0.97 -10.36
N ARG A 61 -0.53 -1.09 -10.83
CA ARG A 61 0.25 -2.31 -10.67
C ARG A 61 1.43 -2.02 -9.76
N ALA A 62 2.04 -3.07 -9.25
CA ALA A 62 3.20 -2.90 -8.37
C ALA A 62 4.29 -2.05 -9.02
N ILE A 63 4.49 -2.22 -10.32
CA ILE A 63 5.53 -1.48 -11.05
C ILE A 63 5.25 0.02 -11.10
N ASP A 64 4.00 0.42 -10.91
CA ASP A 64 3.63 1.83 -10.95
C ASP A 64 3.99 2.57 -9.67
N ILE A 65 4.40 1.85 -8.63
CA ILE A 65 4.66 2.44 -7.32
C ILE A 65 6.12 2.85 -7.22
N ALA A 66 6.35 4.14 -6.97
CA ALA A 66 7.71 4.64 -6.78
C ALA A 66 8.15 4.52 -5.33
N ASN A 67 7.24 4.76 -4.38
CA ASN A 67 7.60 4.72 -2.97
C ASN A 67 6.34 4.60 -2.12
N ILE A 68 6.54 4.23 -0.86
CA ILE A 68 5.46 4.17 0.12
C ILE A 68 6.00 4.74 1.42
N GLU A 69 5.18 5.53 2.10
CA GLU A 69 5.54 6.10 3.39
C GLU A 69 4.40 5.92 4.38
N LEU A 70 4.74 5.71 5.64
CA LEU A 70 3.72 5.66 6.66
C LEU A 70 2.99 6.99 6.74
N GLU A 71 1.69 6.90 6.97
CA GLU A 71 0.87 8.10 7.10
C GLU A 71 0.15 8.04 8.44
N SER A 72 0.29 9.09 9.23
CA SER A 72 -0.41 9.16 10.51
C SER A 72 -1.65 10.03 10.37
N TYR A 73 -2.59 9.81 11.24
CA TYR A 73 -3.82 10.60 11.28
C TYR A 73 -3.60 11.93 11.98
#